data_158ba139a5d65ec5092dff850d67450e
#
_entry.id   158ba139a5d65ec5092dff850d67450e
#
_cell.length_a   1.000
_cell.length_b   1.000
_cell.length_c   1.000
_cell.angle_alpha   90.00
_cell.angle_beta   90.00
_cell.angle_gamma   90.00
#
_symmetry.space_group_name_H-M   'P 1'
#
loop_
_entity.id
_entity.type
_entity.pdbx_description
1 polymer ?
#
loop_
_entity_poly.entity_id
_entity_poly.type
_entity_poly.pdbx_seq_one_letter_code
_entity_poly.pdbx_strand_id
1 'polypeptide(L)'
;KPQRLILGSPLISTGMWLEDANVLKQQMPAEIYQCMLECEYNDTTDSAEYKFAMEQFYDRHVLRKSELGDAQLSYLADNPSYFNIEAYHSMWGPSEFYVTGNLIELERFDDLQQIAIPTLFIGGEFDEACPSTLALFQEQVPDSELVIIAGASHCGYFEMPQPYAAAVKKFLLAD
;
A
#
# COMPACT_ATOMS: atom_id res chain seq x y z
N LYS A 1 -7.87 26.19 -5.09
CA LYS A 1 -7.83 25.25 -3.96
C LYS A 1 -8.57 23.98 -4.35
N PRO A 2 -8.11 22.78 -3.97
CA PRO A 2 -8.87 21.55 -4.18
C PRO A 2 -10.20 21.63 -3.44
N GLN A 3 -11.23 21.01 -4.00
CA GLN A 3 -12.58 20.98 -3.43
C GLN A 3 -12.87 19.65 -2.72
N ARG A 4 -12.18 18.59 -3.12
CA ARG A 4 -12.27 17.24 -2.55
C ARG A 4 -10.89 16.60 -2.59
N LEU A 5 -10.61 15.68 -1.69
CA LEU A 5 -9.36 14.93 -1.59
C LEU A 5 -9.66 13.43 -1.63
N ILE A 6 -8.87 12.69 -2.38
CA ILE A 6 -8.90 11.22 -2.35
C ILE A 6 -7.51 10.74 -1.96
N LEU A 7 -7.44 9.95 -0.92
CA LEU A 7 -6.23 9.30 -0.41
C LEU A 7 -6.37 7.80 -0.62
N GLY A 8 -5.72 7.32 -1.67
CA GLY A 8 -5.70 5.88 -2.02
C GLY A 8 -4.49 5.21 -1.41
N SER A 9 -4.70 4.30 -0.47
CA SER A 9 -3.66 3.54 0.23
C SER A 9 -2.50 4.45 0.69
N PRO A 10 -2.76 5.55 1.43
CA PRO A 10 -1.76 6.59 1.64
C PRO A 10 -0.71 6.21 2.68
N LEU A 11 0.54 6.56 2.43
CA LEU A 11 1.58 6.65 3.43
C LEU A 11 1.44 7.98 4.19
N ILE A 12 1.07 7.92 5.46
CA ILE A 12 0.91 9.09 6.35
C ILE A 12 1.97 9.09 7.45
N SER A 13 2.26 7.93 8.00
CA SER A 13 3.28 7.70 9.03
C SER A 13 4.09 6.47 8.67
N THR A 14 5.40 6.61 8.54
CA THR A 14 6.29 5.46 8.31
C THR A 14 6.32 4.53 9.53
N GLY A 15 6.20 5.08 10.75
CA GLY A 15 6.12 4.27 11.96
C GLY A 15 4.90 3.33 11.92
N MET A 16 3.71 3.86 11.65
CA MET A 16 2.48 3.04 11.55
C MET A 16 2.53 2.04 10.39
N TRP A 17 3.07 2.46 9.24
CA TRP A 17 3.29 1.55 8.10
C TRP A 17 4.16 0.34 8.47
N LEU A 18 5.27 0.57 9.17
CA LEU A 18 6.17 -0.49 9.60
C LEU A 18 5.54 -1.40 10.68
N GLU A 19 4.71 -0.87 11.55
CA GLU A 19 3.92 -1.66 12.50
C GLU A 19 2.98 -2.62 11.75
N ASP A 20 2.21 -2.12 10.79
CA ASP A 20 1.33 -2.92 9.94
C ASP A 20 2.13 -3.96 9.13
N ALA A 21 3.20 -3.54 8.47
CA ALA A 21 4.07 -4.43 7.70
C ALA A 21 4.65 -5.58 8.56
N ASN A 22 5.02 -5.30 9.82
CA ASN A 22 5.49 -6.33 10.73
C ASN A 22 4.40 -7.34 11.09
N VAL A 23 3.16 -6.89 11.29
CA VAL A 23 2.02 -7.78 11.51
C VAL A 23 1.76 -8.65 10.29
N LEU A 24 1.78 -8.07 9.10
CA LEU A 24 1.57 -8.79 7.84
C LEU A 24 2.71 -9.79 7.55
N LYS A 25 3.97 -9.40 7.79
CA LYS A 25 5.12 -10.32 7.67
C LYS A 25 4.98 -11.55 8.57
N GLN A 26 4.49 -11.38 9.82
CA GLN A 26 4.27 -12.49 10.74
C GLN A 26 3.17 -13.46 10.29
N GLN A 27 2.28 -13.04 9.39
CA GLN A 27 1.24 -13.90 8.80
C GLN A 27 1.73 -14.69 7.58
N MET A 28 2.96 -14.44 7.11
CA MET A 28 3.58 -15.21 6.04
C MET A 28 3.96 -16.61 6.54
N PRO A 29 4.14 -17.61 5.62
CA PRO A 29 4.73 -18.89 5.99
C PRO A 29 6.04 -18.69 6.78
N ALA A 30 6.27 -19.53 7.81
CA ALA A 30 7.37 -19.34 8.75
C ALA A 30 8.75 -19.22 8.06
N GLU A 31 8.99 -20.03 7.01
CA GLU A 31 10.22 -19.98 6.23
C GLU A 31 10.39 -18.65 5.45
N ILE A 32 9.30 -18.08 4.94
CA ILE A 32 9.32 -16.78 4.24
C ILE A 32 9.60 -15.67 5.25
N TYR A 33 8.89 -15.65 6.36
CA TYR A 33 9.11 -14.66 7.42
C TYR A 33 10.53 -14.70 7.96
N GLN A 34 11.06 -15.89 8.24
CA GLN A 34 12.43 -16.05 8.73
C GLN A 34 13.47 -15.57 7.71
N CYS A 35 13.29 -15.90 6.43
CA CYS A 35 14.13 -15.42 5.35
C CYS A 35 14.18 -13.89 5.28
N MET A 36 13.02 -13.22 5.39
CA MET A 36 12.95 -11.75 5.41
C MET A 36 13.79 -11.19 6.56
N LEU A 37 13.59 -11.69 7.79
CA LEU A 37 14.31 -11.21 8.96
C LEU A 37 15.82 -11.44 8.87
N GLU A 38 16.25 -12.61 8.42
CA GLU A 38 17.68 -12.94 8.28
C GLU A 38 18.36 -12.08 7.23
N CYS A 39 17.72 -11.86 6.08
CA CYS A 39 18.27 -11.02 5.01
C CYS A 39 18.32 -9.54 5.40
N GLU A 40 17.28 -9.03 6.06
CA GLU A 40 17.25 -7.65 6.59
C GLU A 40 18.34 -7.45 7.65
N TYR A 41 18.52 -8.41 8.56
CA TYR A 41 19.56 -8.34 9.60
C TYR A 41 20.99 -8.42 9.05
N ASN A 42 21.21 -9.23 7.99
CA ASN A 42 22.53 -9.43 7.40
C ASN A 42 22.85 -8.47 6.24
N ASP A 43 21.96 -7.52 5.94
CA ASP A 43 22.09 -6.58 4.81
C ASP A 43 22.27 -7.31 3.46
N THR A 44 21.48 -8.38 3.24
CA THR A 44 21.48 -9.21 2.02
C THR A 44 20.14 -9.12 1.27
N THR A 45 19.53 -7.95 1.26
CA THR A 45 18.21 -7.69 0.63
C THR A 45 18.26 -7.72 -0.91
N ASP A 46 19.42 -7.81 -1.51
CA ASP A 46 19.65 -8.03 -2.94
C ASP A 46 19.72 -9.51 -3.34
N SER A 47 19.70 -10.44 -2.37
CA SER A 47 19.76 -11.89 -2.60
C SER A 47 18.52 -12.42 -3.34
N ALA A 48 18.67 -13.57 -3.99
CA ALA A 48 17.56 -14.25 -4.67
C ALA A 48 16.49 -14.73 -3.68
N GLU A 49 16.91 -15.16 -2.51
CA GLU A 49 16.06 -15.63 -1.42
C GLU A 49 15.17 -14.49 -0.88
N TYR A 50 15.74 -13.30 -0.65
CA TYR A 50 14.96 -12.14 -0.22
C TYR A 50 13.96 -11.69 -1.29
N LYS A 51 14.39 -11.63 -2.56
CA LYS A 51 13.50 -11.28 -3.67
C LYS A 51 12.34 -12.25 -3.80
N PHE A 52 12.59 -13.54 -3.63
CA PHE A 52 11.52 -14.54 -3.60
C PHE A 52 10.55 -14.30 -2.43
N ALA A 53 11.07 -14.07 -1.23
CA ALA A 53 10.24 -13.80 -0.05
C ALA A 53 9.41 -12.50 -0.23
N MET A 54 10.02 -11.46 -0.78
CA MET A 54 9.37 -10.19 -1.12
C MET A 54 8.22 -10.40 -2.14
N GLU A 55 8.44 -11.19 -3.21
CA GLU A 55 7.39 -11.51 -4.18
C GLU A 55 6.19 -12.21 -3.54
N GLN A 56 6.42 -13.10 -2.55
CA GLN A 56 5.33 -13.77 -1.81
C GLN A 56 4.50 -12.76 -1.00
N PHE A 57 5.13 -11.76 -0.40
CA PHE A 57 4.44 -10.69 0.31
C PHE A 57 3.67 -9.79 -0.68
N TYR A 58 4.32 -9.41 -1.78
CA TYR A 58 3.72 -8.55 -2.80
C TYR A 58 2.49 -9.18 -3.47
N ASP A 59 2.51 -10.50 -3.72
CA ASP A 59 1.35 -11.21 -4.26
C ASP A 59 0.16 -11.30 -3.29
N ARG A 60 0.37 -10.96 -2.01
CA ARG A 60 -0.71 -10.89 -1.02
C ARG A 60 -1.22 -9.48 -0.77
N HIS A 61 -0.29 -8.51 -0.70
CA HIS A 61 -0.56 -7.22 -0.09
C HIS A 61 -0.36 -6.02 -1.01
N VAL A 62 0.41 -6.17 -2.11
CA VAL A 62 0.72 -5.08 -3.05
C VAL A 62 -0.03 -5.22 -4.37
N LEU A 63 0.17 -6.31 -5.07
CA LEU A 63 -0.52 -6.64 -6.32
C LEU A 63 -0.71 -8.15 -6.40
N ARG A 64 -1.94 -8.59 -6.22
CA ARG A 64 -2.31 -10.02 -6.18
C ARG A 64 -2.37 -10.62 -7.58
N LYS A 65 -1.18 -10.83 -8.17
CA LYS A 65 -1.05 -11.33 -9.55
C LYS A 65 -1.71 -12.68 -9.75
N SER A 66 -1.71 -13.54 -8.74
CA SER A 66 -2.38 -14.84 -8.75
C SER A 66 -3.89 -14.77 -8.91
N GLU A 67 -4.51 -13.63 -8.60
CA GLU A 67 -5.95 -13.37 -8.69
C GLU A 67 -6.35 -12.58 -9.94
N LEU A 68 -5.37 -12.14 -10.77
CA LEU A 68 -5.65 -11.35 -11.96
C LEU A 68 -6.15 -12.23 -13.12
N GLY A 69 -7.07 -11.66 -13.91
CA GLY A 69 -7.50 -12.28 -15.17
C GLY A 69 -6.49 -12.08 -16.32
N ASP A 70 -6.65 -12.88 -17.37
CA ASP A 70 -5.77 -12.89 -18.55
C ASP A 70 -5.56 -11.50 -19.17
N ALA A 71 -6.59 -10.68 -19.21
CA ALA A 71 -6.50 -9.32 -19.77
C ALA A 71 -5.61 -8.39 -18.93
N GLN A 72 -5.67 -8.52 -17.61
CA GLN A 72 -4.83 -7.74 -16.69
C GLN A 72 -3.37 -8.22 -16.75
N LEU A 73 -3.15 -9.54 -16.77
CA LEU A 73 -1.81 -10.12 -16.93
C LEU A 73 -1.18 -9.73 -18.27
N SER A 74 -1.94 -9.77 -19.37
CA SER A 74 -1.50 -9.31 -20.70
C SER A 74 -1.14 -7.83 -20.67
N TYR A 75 -1.97 -6.99 -20.03
CA TYR A 75 -1.66 -5.57 -19.88
C TYR A 75 -0.34 -5.32 -19.15
N LEU A 76 -0.07 -6.04 -18.05
CA LEU A 76 1.19 -5.91 -17.31
C LEU A 76 2.40 -6.34 -18.16
N ALA A 77 2.26 -7.40 -18.96
CA ALA A 77 3.32 -7.89 -19.84
C ALA A 77 3.65 -6.89 -20.96
N ASP A 78 2.62 -6.25 -21.53
CA ASP A 78 2.75 -5.28 -22.63
C ASP A 78 3.17 -3.89 -22.14
N ASN A 79 2.97 -3.58 -20.85
CA ASN A 79 3.26 -2.27 -20.25
C ASN A 79 4.21 -2.45 -19.06
N PRO A 80 5.50 -2.70 -19.29
CA PRO A 80 6.47 -2.80 -18.21
C PRO A 80 6.51 -1.49 -17.43
N SER A 81 6.60 -1.61 -16.12
CA SER A 81 6.63 -0.46 -15.22
C SER A 81 7.83 0.45 -15.52
N TYR A 82 7.59 1.74 -15.67
CA TYR A 82 8.64 2.78 -15.71
C TYR A 82 9.03 3.22 -14.28
N PHE A 83 9.02 2.29 -13.36
CA PHE A 83 9.35 2.52 -11.97
C PHE A 83 10.81 2.96 -11.82
N ASN A 84 11.03 4.14 -11.23
CA ASN A 84 12.38 4.63 -10.96
C ASN A 84 12.91 4.00 -9.68
N ILE A 85 13.59 2.87 -9.83
CA ILE A 85 14.11 2.07 -8.71
C ILE A 85 15.14 2.84 -7.86
N GLU A 86 15.95 3.70 -8.47
CA GLU A 86 16.96 4.49 -7.75
C GLU A 86 16.28 5.54 -6.85
N ALA A 87 15.28 6.23 -7.37
CA ALA A 87 14.48 7.17 -6.58
C ALA A 87 13.74 6.46 -5.44
N TYR A 88 13.14 5.31 -5.72
CA TYR A 88 12.43 4.51 -4.72
C TYR A 88 13.37 4.07 -3.60
N HIS A 89 14.51 3.47 -3.91
CA HIS A 89 15.48 3.04 -2.91
C HIS A 89 16.04 4.21 -2.09
N SER A 90 16.24 5.37 -2.70
CA SER A 90 16.69 6.58 -1.99
C SER A 90 15.63 7.12 -1.02
N MET A 91 14.36 7.04 -1.39
CA MET A 91 13.25 7.57 -0.59
C MET A 91 12.75 6.56 0.44
N TRP A 92 12.59 5.31 0.04
CA TRP A 92 11.96 4.26 0.83
C TRP A 92 12.94 3.17 1.26
N GLY A 93 13.36 2.31 0.35
CA GLY A 93 14.25 1.19 0.67
C GLY A 93 14.12 0.04 -0.33
N PRO A 94 14.62 -1.15 0.01
CA PRO A 94 14.64 -2.28 -0.90
C PRO A 94 13.27 -2.96 -1.07
N SER A 95 12.33 -2.77 -0.13
CA SER A 95 10.98 -3.36 -0.19
C SER A 95 9.96 -2.51 0.57
N GLU A 96 8.66 -2.74 0.33
CA GLU A 96 7.57 -2.01 0.97
C GLU A 96 7.54 -2.17 2.51
N PHE A 97 8.12 -3.22 3.02
CA PHE A 97 8.14 -3.56 4.45
C PHE A 97 9.52 -3.39 5.13
N TYR A 98 10.52 -2.83 4.43
CA TYR A 98 11.85 -2.57 4.99
C TYR A 98 12.38 -1.21 4.52
N VAL A 99 12.23 -0.22 5.39
CA VAL A 99 12.52 1.18 5.09
C VAL A 99 13.92 1.56 5.54
N THR A 100 14.74 2.03 4.60
CA THR A 100 16.11 2.51 4.82
C THR A 100 16.37 3.88 4.21
N GLY A 101 15.38 4.39 3.45
CA GLY A 101 15.48 5.66 2.74
C GLY A 101 15.14 6.88 3.59
N ASN A 102 15.11 8.05 2.96
CA ASN A 102 14.93 9.33 3.66
C ASN A 102 13.49 9.57 4.17
N LEU A 103 12.52 8.73 3.82
CA LEU A 103 11.16 8.76 4.38
C LEU A 103 11.02 8.01 5.71
N ILE A 104 12.11 7.44 6.26
CA ILE A 104 12.06 6.65 7.50
C ILE A 104 11.47 7.41 8.70
N GLU A 105 11.62 8.73 8.73
CA GLU A 105 11.11 9.62 9.79
C GLU A 105 9.83 10.37 9.36
N LEU A 106 9.19 9.96 8.25
CA LEU A 106 7.95 10.63 7.81
C LEU A 106 6.84 10.41 8.84
N GLU A 107 6.32 11.52 9.38
CA GLU A 107 5.21 11.53 10.30
C GLU A 107 4.28 12.70 9.99
N ARG A 108 3.03 12.41 9.61
CA ARG A 108 1.99 13.38 9.25
C ARG A 108 0.63 13.08 9.87
N PHE A 109 0.58 12.17 10.83
CA PHE A 109 -0.68 11.76 11.44
C PHE A 109 -1.43 12.94 12.06
N ASP A 110 -0.73 13.78 12.82
CA ASP A 110 -1.33 14.96 13.46
C ASP A 110 -1.77 16.04 12.45
N ASP A 111 -1.16 16.05 11.25
CA ASP A 111 -1.54 16.98 10.19
C ASP A 111 -2.90 16.67 9.56
N LEU A 112 -3.39 15.43 9.68
CA LEU A 112 -4.69 15.01 9.16
C LEU A 112 -5.83 15.87 9.68
N GLN A 113 -5.77 16.32 10.92
CA GLN A 113 -6.77 17.19 11.56
C GLN A 113 -6.89 18.58 10.89
N GLN A 114 -5.90 18.96 10.08
CA GLN A 114 -5.90 20.24 9.35
C GLN A 114 -6.62 20.13 8.00
N ILE A 115 -7.02 18.94 7.58
CA ILE A 115 -7.76 18.72 6.34
C ILE A 115 -9.21 19.18 6.56
N ALA A 116 -9.59 20.25 5.86
CA ALA A 116 -10.90 20.91 6.01
C ALA A 116 -11.76 20.82 4.75
N ILE A 117 -11.54 19.81 3.93
CA ILE A 117 -12.32 19.54 2.70
C ILE A 117 -12.80 18.09 2.73
N PRO A 118 -13.94 17.78 2.06
CA PRO A 118 -14.41 16.40 1.95
C PRO A 118 -13.30 15.47 1.47
N THR A 119 -13.07 14.38 2.20
CA THR A 119 -11.97 13.45 1.94
C THR A 119 -12.44 12.02 1.88
N LEU A 120 -12.02 11.29 0.84
CA LEU A 120 -12.20 9.84 0.73
C LEU A 120 -10.87 9.13 1.02
N PHE A 121 -10.88 8.26 2.03
CA PHE A 121 -9.86 7.22 2.19
C PHE A 121 -10.35 5.96 1.47
N ILE A 122 -9.50 5.39 0.62
CA ILE A 122 -9.84 4.18 -0.14
C ILE A 122 -8.64 3.24 -0.18
N GLY A 123 -8.84 1.98 0.17
CA GLY A 123 -7.81 0.94 0.16
C GLY A 123 -8.40 -0.43 -0.11
N GLY A 124 -7.55 -1.45 -0.20
CA GLY A 124 -7.95 -2.84 -0.40
C GLY A 124 -8.16 -3.60 0.92
N GLU A 125 -8.91 -4.70 0.85
CA GLU A 125 -9.12 -5.62 1.98
C GLU A 125 -7.79 -6.26 2.45
N PHE A 126 -6.89 -6.54 1.51
CA PHE A 126 -5.59 -7.19 1.74
C PHE A 126 -4.41 -6.22 1.61
N ASP A 127 -4.70 -4.91 1.64
CA ASP A 127 -3.72 -3.84 1.45
C ASP A 127 -2.65 -3.84 2.56
N GLU A 128 -1.41 -3.55 2.19
CA GLU A 128 -0.34 -3.29 3.15
C GLU A 128 -0.54 -1.96 3.91
N ALA A 129 -1.23 -0.98 3.31
CA ALA A 129 -1.85 0.12 4.04
C ALA A 129 -3.11 -0.39 4.73
N CYS A 130 -2.95 -1.05 5.87
CA CYS A 130 -3.98 -1.86 6.50
C CYS A 130 -5.33 -1.12 6.69
N PRO A 131 -6.47 -1.79 6.43
CA PRO A 131 -7.80 -1.21 6.65
C PRO A 131 -8.01 -0.61 8.04
N SER A 132 -7.42 -1.21 9.08
CA SER A 132 -7.45 -0.70 10.45
C SER A 132 -6.73 0.65 10.58
N THR A 133 -5.58 0.79 9.96
CA THR A 133 -4.79 2.03 9.95
C THR A 133 -5.45 3.11 9.11
N LEU A 134 -6.06 2.74 7.97
CA LEU A 134 -6.89 3.67 7.19
C LEU A 134 -8.09 4.19 7.99
N ALA A 135 -8.71 3.36 8.83
CA ALA A 135 -9.78 3.78 9.72
C ALA A 135 -9.31 4.80 10.76
N LEU A 136 -8.11 4.59 11.35
CA LEU A 136 -7.51 5.56 12.27
C LEU A 136 -7.24 6.90 11.58
N PHE A 137 -6.76 6.89 10.33
CA PHE A 137 -6.57 8.12 9.55
C PHE A 137 -7.89 8.83 9.28
N GLN A 138 -8.91 8.07 8.90
CA GLN A 138 -10.25 8.60 8.62
C GLN A 138 -10.86 9.28 9.86
N GLU A 139 -10.67 8.71 11.04
CA GLU A 139 -11.15 9.31 12.33
C GLU A 139 -10.53 10.68 12.63
N GLN A 140 -9.33 10.98 12.07
CA GLN A 140 -8.69 12.28 12.27
C GLN A 140 -9.22 13.38 11.34
N VAL A 141 -9.93 13.03 10.27
CA VAL A 141 -10.44 14.00 9.28
C VAL A 141 -11.96 14.15 9.44
N PRO A 142 -12.46 15.29 9.93
CA PRO A 142 -13.88 15.46 10.32
C PRO A 142 -14.91 15.21 9.21
N ASP A 143 -14.59 15.62 7.96
CA ASP A 143 -15.47 15.43 6.80
C ASP A 143 -14.84 14.39 5.87
N SER A 144 -14.91 13.12 6.28
CA SER A 144 -14.28 12.04 5.53
C SER A 144 -15.12 10.76 5.49
N GLU A 145 -14.89 9.98 4.43
CA GLU A 145 -15.41 8.62 4.23
C GLU A 145 -14.26 7.62 4.09
N LEU A 146 -14.50 6.38 4.52
CA LEU A 146 -13.61 5.24 4.28
C LEU A 146 -14.31 4.21 3.41
N VAL A 147 -13.63 3.77 2.35
CA VAL A 147 -14.08 2.65 1.51
C VAL A 147 -12.98 1.60 1.41
N ILE A 148 -13.29 0.38 1.83
CA ILE A 148 -12.43 -0.79 1.66
C ILE A 148 -12.96 -1.62 0.52
N ILE A 149 -12.12 -1.85 -0.51
CA ILE A 149 -12.48 -2.63 -1.70
C ILE A 149 -12.23 -4.10 -1.41
N ALA A 150 -13.34 -4.87 -1.35
CA ALA A 150 -13.28 -6.31 -1.11
C ALA A 150 -12.48 -7.03 -2.20
N GLY A 151 -11.62 -7.96 -1.80
CA GLY A 151 -10.77 -8.74 -2.70
C GLY A 151 -9.55 -8.01 -3.26
N ALA A 152 -9.37 -6.71 -3.01
CA ALA A 152 -8.24 -5.94 -3.49
C ALA A 152 -7.09 -5.87 -2.47
N SER A 153 -5.87 -5.63 -2.97
CA SER A 153 -4.71 -5.22 -2.18
C SER A 153 -4.33 -3.75 -2.46
N HIS A 154 -3.08 -3.38 -2.31
CA HIS A 154 -2.61 -1.99 -2.51
C HIS A 154 -2.91 -1.43 -3.91
N CYS A 155 -2.78 -2.25 -4.95
CA CYS A 155 -3.14 -1.88 -6.31
C CYS A 155 -4.64 -2.07 -6.62
N GLY A 156 -5.52 -1.76 -5.68
CA GLY A 156 -6.96 -2.00 -5.78
C GLY A 156 -7.63 -1.36 -7.01
N TYR A 157 -7.12 -0.22 -7.48
CA TYR A 157 -7.58 0.43 -8.72
C TYR A 157 -7.34 -0.43 -9.97
N PHE A 158 -6.32 -1.30 -9.93
CA PHE A 158 -5.97 -2.21 -11.03
C PHE A 158 -6.61 -3.58 -10.86
N GLU A 159 -6.63 -4.12 -9.65
CA GLU A 159 -7.18 -5.44 -9.33
C GLU A 159 -8.70 -5.47 -9.44
N MET A 160 -9.35 -4.46 -8.88
CA MET A 160 -10.81 -4.31 -8.80
C MET A 160 -11.28 -2.98 -9.40
N PRO A 161 -11.05 -2.72 -10.71
CA PRO A 161 -11.25 -1.40 -11.31
C PRO A 161 -12.69 -0.92 -11.26
N GLN A 162 -13.70 -1.81 -11.40
CA GLN A 162 -15.09 -1.40 -11.39
C GLN A 162 -15.56 -0.93 -10.00
N PRO A 163 -15.42 -1.68 -8.89
CA PRO A 163 -15.81 -1.21 -7.58
C PRO A 163 -14.98 -0.02 -7.12
N TYR A 164 -13.67 0.02 -7.43
CA TYR A 164 -12.81 1.15 -7.10
C TYR A 164 -13.29 2.44 -7.81
N ALA A 165 -13.50 2.38 -9.13
CA ALA A 165 -14.00 3.52 -9.90
C ALA A 165 -15.41 3.95 -9.47
N ALA A 166 -16.27 3.01 -9.08
CA ALA A 166 -17.61 3.31 -8.58
C ALA A 166 -17.55 4.10 -7.25
N ALA A 167 -16.67 3.70 -6.32
CA ALA A 167 -16.48 4.40 -5.05
C ALA A 167 -15.96 5.84 -5.27
N VAL A 168 -14.92 5.98 -6.08
CA VAL A 168 -14.36 7.29 -6.44
C VAL A 168 -15.40 8.18 -7.12
N LYS A 169 -16.15 7.63 -8.08
CA LYS A 169 -17.18 8.39 -8.81
C LYS A 169 -18.32 8.82 -7.89
N LYS A 170 -18.79 7.94 -6.99
CA LYS A 170 -19.81 8.27 -6.00
C LYS A 170 -19.36 9.44 -5.14
N PHE A 171 -18.14 9.42 -4.63
CA PHE A 171 -17.57 10.49 -3.80
C PHE A 171 -17.43 11.81 -4.55
N LEU A 172 -16.96 11.79 -5.80
CA LEU A 172 -16.77 13.00 -6.60
C LEU A 172 -18.07 13.67 -7.03
N LEU A 173 -19.17 12.90 -7.15
CA LEU A 173 -20.48 13.38 -7.58
C LEU A 173 -21.47 13.60 -6.40
N ALA A 174 -21.06 13.38 -5.17
CA ALA A 174 -21.86 13.74 -4.00
C ALA A 174 -22.05 15.27 -3.96
N ASP A 175 -23.24 15.75 -3.57
CA ASP A 175 -23.59 17.18 -3.47
C ASP A 175 -22.84 17.88 -2.32
#